data_c76bec7e9abed5546ec573a1a2bca0f3
#
_entry.id   c76bec7e9abed5546ec573a1a2bca0f3
#
_cell.length_a   1.000
_cell.length_b   1.000
_cell.length_c   1.000
_cell.angle_alpha   90.00
_cell.angle_beta   90.00
_cell.angle_gamma   90.00
#
_symmetry.space_group_name_H-M   'P 1'
#
loop_
_entity.id
_entity.type
_entity.pdbx_description
1 polymer ?
#
loop_
_entity_poly.entity_id
_entity_poly.type
_entity_poly.pdbx_seq_one_letter_code
_entity_poly.pdbx_strand_id
1 'polypeptide(L)'
;MALYTEWPEETPDELWALPDGRTLRLVRMRDPHGGISLLFSDMTDSITLKGQLGTLINVQKATLDKLSEGIAVFGTDGRLKISNAAFAKLWGLPEDQMKDSPLFSKLIKRCLKLYNETGFWDDLKARATDPNPDIRRHVDGEIERLDNRKLTWLSRPLPDGATLIAFNDVTSARKAEAALIERAEALEEADRMKSEFVAHVSYQLRTPLTTISGYSDFLQNGGAGEMSDKQSEYIFAIQSASEDLAKTIDDILDIAAIEANVLDLELGDVNIYAMLENSLDYVATKAEDTRISLKLKCDKKIGIIRADETRLKQVVYNLLSNALRFTKPGGKIELGGQKVDGGGVMIWVKDDGVGIPSERQPQVFSSFESSRGGAGLGLALVQRFVQRHGGWVELESEEGEGTHVTIYLPKEAATDAAHPELFANAS
;
A
#
# COMPACT_ATOMS: atom_id res chain seq x y z
N MET A 1 29.30 22.13 -85.32
CA MET A 1 30.67 21.70 -85.06
C MET A 1 31.28 22.29 -83.78
N ALA A 2 30.53 23.08 -82.99
CA ALA A 2 30.99 23.73 -81.75
C ALA A 2 30.71 22.95 -80.49
N LEU A 3 30.03 21.81 -80.48
CA LEU A 3 29.69 21.00 -79.31
C LEU A 3 30.77 19.96 -78.89
N TYR A 4 31.88 19.88 -79.58
CA TYR A 4 32.88 18.84 -79.39
C TYR A 4 34.17 19.28 -78.61
N THR A 5 34.31 20.58 -78.32
CA THR A 5 35.61 21.08 -77.85
C THR A 5 35.65 21.50 -76.38
N GLU A 6 34.50 21.41 -75.61
CA GLU A 6 34.45 21.88 -74.21
C GLU A 6 34.00 20.81 -73.22
N TRP A 7 34.12 19.53 -73.48
CA TRP A 7 33.81 18.53 -72.49
C TRP A 7 35.01 18.19 -71.61
N PRO A 8 34.92 18.31 -70.32
CA PRO A 8 36.00 17.87 -69.42
C PRO A 8 36.23 16.37 -69.56
N GLU A 9 37.46 15.91 -69.33
CA GLU A 9 37.87 14.50 -69.45
C GLU A 9 37.06 13.58 -68.51
N GLU A 10 36.50 14.09 -67.39
CA GLU A 10 35.59 13.41 -66.48
C GLU A 10 34.29 14.21 -66.37
N THR A 11 33.21 13.68 -66.92
CA THR A 11 31.87 14.20 -66.63
C THR A 11 31.33 13.49 -65.40
N PRO A 12 30.72 14.24 -64.43
CA PRO A 12 30.12 13.62 -63.25
C PRO A 12 29.04 12.63 -63.70
N ASP A 13 28.96 11.51 -62.98
CA ASP A 13 27.92 10.49 -63.17
C ASP A 13 26.52 11.12 -63.02
N GLU A 14 25.71 10.95 -64.07
CA GLU A 14 24.32 11.42 -64.04
C GLU A 14 23.37 10.27 -63.67
N LEU A 15 22.44 10.54 -62.75
CA LEU A 15 21.36 9.61 -62.41
C LEU A 15 20.07 10.05 -63.14
N TRP A 16 19.53 9.15 -63.93
CA TRP A 16 18.28 9.36 -64.66
C TRP A 16 17.16 8.53 -64.06
N ALA A 17 16.14 9.16 -63.54
CA ALA A 17 14.90 8.51 -63.10
C ALA A 17 13.98 8.31 -64.29
N LEU A 18 13.65 7.07 -64.60
CA LEU A 18 12.76 6.70 -65.70
C LEU A 18 11.29 6.69 -65.23
N PRO A 19 10.31 6.91 -66.12
CA PRO A 19 8.89 6.87 -65.78
C PRO A 19 8.38 5.52 -65.27
N ASP A 20 9.10 4.44 -65.60
CA ASP A 20 8.83 3.05 -65.15
C ASP A 20 9.37 2.75 -63.76
N GLY A 21 9.94 3.77 -63.05
CA GLY A 21 10.48 3.65 -61.71
C GLY A 21 11.93 3.19 -61.62
N ARG A 22 12.59 2.90 -62.76
CA ARG A 22 14.02 2.56 -62.76
C ARG A 22 14.89 3.80 -62.66
N THR A 23 16.05 3.66 -62.00
CA THR A 23 17.08 4.68 -61.94
C THR A 23 18.35 4.19 -62.63
N LEU A 24 18.71 4.85 -63.75
CA LEU A 24 19.89 4.51 -64.48
C LEU A 24 21.02 5.48 -64.15
N ARG A 25 22.24 4.93 -63.98
CA ARG A 25 23.49 5.70 -63.94
C ARG A 25 24.02 5.79 -65.36
N LEU A 26 24.18 7.01 -65.82
CA LEU A 26 24.82 7.29 -67.13
C LEU A 26 26.27 7.69 -66.92
N VAL A 27 27.16 6.93 -67.46
CA VAL A 27 28.58 7.26 -67.56
C VAL A 27 28.89 7.54 -69.01
N ARG A 28 29.48 8.69 -69.32
CA ARG A 28 29.91 9.10 -70.65
C ARG A 28 31.41 8.93 -70.75
N MET A 29 31.87 8.14 -71.73
CA MET A 29 33.26 7.90 -71.97
C MET A 29 33.63 8.32 -73.41
N ARG A 30 34.76 8.97 -73.53
CA ARG A 30 35.28 9.37 -74.87
C ARG A 30 36.05 8.20 -75.49
N ASP A 31 35.70 7.84 -76.72
CA ASP A 31 36.44 6.85 -77.47
C ASP A 31 37.73 7.49 -78.05
N PRO A 32 38.87 6.85 -77.97
CA PRO A 32 40.12 7.37 -78.53
C PRO A 32 40.07 7.73 -80.03
N HIS A 33 39.09 7.16 -80.73
CA HIS A 33 38.85 7.42 -82.17
C HIS A 33 37.83 8.51 -82.47
N GLY A 34 37.42 9.31 -81.46
CA GLY A 34 36.52 10.46 -81.61
C GLY A 34 35.05 10.20 -81.41
N GLY A 35 34.67 9.00 -80.95
CA GLY A 35 33.29 8.63 -80.58
C GLY A 35 32.97 8.96 -79.12
N ILE A 36 31.66 8.90 -78.76
CA ILE A 36 31.19 8.94 -77.40
C ILE A 36 30.48 7.63 -77.07
N SER A 37 30.96 6.93 -76.06
CA SER A 37 30.32 5.75 -75.49
C SER A 37 29.47 6.15 -74.31
N LEU A 38 28.20 5.73 -74.32
CA LEU A 38 27.27 5.92 -73.22
C LEU A 38 27.02 4.58 -72.50
N LEU A 39 27.46 4.48 -71.27
CA LEU A 39 27.20 3.31 -70.43
C LEU A 39 26.04 3.56 -69.50
N PHE A 40 24.98 2.76 -69.60
CA PHE A 40 23.87 2.78 -68.74
C PHE A 40 23.95 1.60 -67.76
N SER A 41 23.90 1.88 -66.47
CA SER A 41 23.88 0.86 -65.43
C SER A 41 22.55 1.04 -64.60
N ASP A 42 21.80 -0.03 -64.47
CA ASP A 42 20.60 0.00 -63.60
C ASP A 42 21.05 0.01 -62.12
N MET A 43 20.72 1.07 -61.45
CA MET A 43 21.06 1.32 -60.04
C MET A 43 19.84 1.24 -59.12
N THR A 44 18.67 0.86 -59.65
CA THR A 44 17.39 0.87 -58.95
C THR A 44 17.43 0.12 -57.62
N ASP A 45 17.87 -1.15 -57.67
CA ASP A 45 17.97 -1.99 -56.47
C ASP A 45 18.97 -1.42 -55.45
N SER A 46 20.11 -0.93 -55.94
CA SER A 46 21.16 -0.36 -55.07
C SER A 46 20.70 0.91 -54.35
N ILE A 47 19.98 1.81 -55.06
CA ILE A 47 19.45 3.04 -54.48
C ILE A 47 18.29 2.73 -53.53
N THR A 48 17.39 1.83 -53.91
CA THR A 48 16.28 1.39 -53.07
C THR A 48 16.78 0.76 -51.76
N LEU A 49 17.75 -0.17 -51.87
CA LEU A 49 18.36 -0.82 -50.71
C LEU A 49 19.07 0.18 -49.79
N LYS A 50 19.84 1.13 -50.35
CA LYS A 50 20.46 2.22 -49.58
C LYS A 50 19.40 3.10 -48.87
N GLY A 51 18.29 3.42 -49.53
CA GLY A 51 17.18 4.17 -48.94
C GLY A 51 16.53 3.42 -47.82
N GLN A 52 16.23 2.14 -47.98
CA GLN A 52 15.65 1.28 -46.93
C GLN A 52 16.62 1.14 -45.75
N LEU A 53 17.89 0.93 -45.95
CA LEU A 53 18.91 0.85 -44.91
C LEU A 53 19.00 2.17 -44.13
N GLY A 54 19.04 3.31 -44.84
CA GLY A 54 19.04 4.63 -44.23
C GLY A 54 17.80 4.89 -43.36
N THR A 55 16.63 4.48 -43.87
CA THR A 55 15.38 4.58 -43.09
C THR A 55 15.44 3.71 -41.84
N LEU A 56 15.89 2.47 -41.93
CA LEU A 56 16.02 1.54 -40.80
C LEU A 56 16.96 2.12 -39.71
N ILE A 57 18.14 2.62 -40.14
CA ILE A 57 19.10 3.24 -39.19
C ILE A 57 18.50 4.45 -38.51
N ASN A 58 17.76 5.30 -39.22
CA ASN A 58 17.13 6.48 -38.67
C ASN A 58 16.02 6.11 -37.66
N VAL A 59 15.21 5.10 -37.96
CA VAL A 59 14.18 4.60 -37.06
C VAL A 59 14.80 4.01 -35.79
N GLN A 60 15.83 3.20 -35.91
CA GLN A 60 16.56 2.63 -34.78
C GLN A 60 17.15 3.73 -33.88
N LYS A 61 17.82 4.73 -34.47
CA LYS A 61 18.36 5.88 -33.73
C LYS A 61 17.28 6.67 -33.02
N ALA A 62 16.21 7.01 -33.71
CA ALA A 62 15.08 7.73 -33.13
C ALA A 62 14.41 6.96 -31.96
N THR A 63 14.39 5.63 -32.04
CA THR A 63 13.87 4.77 -30.96
C THR A 63 14.79 4.80 -29.74
N LEU A 64 16.10 4.66 -29.94
CA LEU A 64 17.10 4.73 -28.88
C LEU A 64 17.12 6.11 -28.20
N ASP A 65 16.94 7.19 -28.97
CA ASP A 65 16.94 8.57 -28.44
C ASP A 65 15.72 8.88 -27.56
N LYS A 66 14.63 8.09 -27.67
CA LYS A 66 13.45 8.21 -26.78
C LYS A 66 13.61 7.50 -25.44
N LEU A 67 14.62 6.65 -25.29
CA LEU A 67 14.89 5.97 -24.02
C LEU A 67 15.50 6.97 -23.03
N SER A 68 15.05 6.90 -21.79
CA SER A 68 15.61 7.68 -20.66
C SER A 68 16.96 7.13 -20.18
N GLU A 69 17.23 5.87 -20.46
CA GLU A 69 18.48 5.18 -20.16
C GLU A 69 19.57 5.63 -21.12
N GLY A 70 20.72 6.02 -20.60
CA GLY A 70 21.90 6.40 -21.39
C GLY A 70 22.61 5.17 -21.94
N ILE A 71 22.52 4.93 -23.24
CA ILE A 71 23.06 3.74 -23.90
C ILE A 71 24.27 4.11 -24.75
N ALA A 72 25.35 3.33 -24.62
CA ALA A 72 26.52 3.37 -25.49
C ALA A 72 26.99 1.96 -25.87
N VAL A 73 27.32 1.74 -27.13
CA VAL A 73 27.88 0.48 -27.64
C VAL A 73 29.27 0.75 -28.17
N PHE A 74 30.25 0.00 -27.67
CA PHE A 74 31.65 0.10 -28.08
C PHE A 74 32.07 -1.16 -28.84
N GLY A 75 32.79 -0.96 -29.92
CA GLY A 75 33.44 -2.07 -30.63
C GLY A 75 34.65 -2.64 -29.88
N THR A 76 35.15 -3.80 -30.31
CA THR A 76 36.36 -4.44 -29.77
C THR A 76 37.63 -3.57 -29.94
N ASP A 77 37.59 -2.63 -30.89
CA ASP A 77 38.60 -1.59 -31.10
C ASP A 77 38.50 -0.41 -30.12
N GLY A 78 37.54 -0.45 -29.19
CA GLY A 78 37.26 0.61 -28.22
C GLY A 78 36.63 1.85 -28.83
N ARG A 79 36.11 1.80 -30.05
CA ARG A 79 35.41 2.92 -30.68
C ARG A 79 33.92 2.85 -30.41
N LEU A 80 33.33 4.02 -30.21
CA LEU A 80 31.88 4.16 -30.07
C LEU A 80 31.18 3.83 -31.39
N LYS A 81 30.30 2.82 -31.39
CA LYS A 81 29.48 2.42 -32.55
C LYS A 81 28.10 3.08 -32.50
N ILE A 82 27.46 3.05 -31.33
CA ILE A 82 26.10 3.54 -31.12
C ILE A 82 26.06 4.27 -29.81
N SER A 83 25.32 5.38 -29.74
CA SER A 83 24.91 6.03 -28.50
C SER A 83 23.61 6.77 -28.70
N ASN A 84 22.89 7.00 -27.62
CA ASN A 84 21.68 7.78 -27.64
C ASN A 84 21.86 9.15 -26.98
N ALA A 85 20.86 10.03 -27.16
CA ALA A 85 20.86 11.37 -26.62
C ALA A 85 20.91 11.38 -25.06
N ALA A 86 20.30 10.38 -24.41
CA ALA A 86 20.32 10.26 -22.95
C ALA A 86 21.74 10.01 -22.42
N PHE A 87 22.55 9.17 -23.08
CA PHE A 87 23.96 8.96 -22.71
C PHE A 87 24.78 10.25 -22.82
N ALA A 88 24.62 10.98 -23.93
CA ALA A 88 25.31 12.26 -24.11
C ALA A 88 24.93 13.29 -23.04
N LYS A 89 23.64 13.41 -22.75
CA LYS A 89 23.12 14.30 -21.72
C LYS A 89 23.59 13.92 -20.31
N LEU A 90 23.57 12.63 -19.99
CA LEU A 90 23.94 12.11 -18.67
C LEU A 90 25.40 12.43 -18.35
N TRP A 91 26.31 12.29 -19.33
CA TRP A 91 27.74 12.51 -19.16
C TRP A 91 28.23 13.89 -19.63
N GLY A 92 27.32 14.78 -20.04
CA GLY A 92 27.65 16.13 -20.48
C GLY A 92 28.52 16.12 -21.73
N LEU A 93 28.29 15.18 -22.64
CA LEU A 93 29.05 15.02 -23.86
C LEU A 93 28.39 15.80 -25.01
N PRO A 94 29.08 16.75 -25.66
CA PRO A 94 28.50 17.50 -26.78
C PRO A 94 28.40 16.59 -28.03
N GLU A 95 27.41 16.85 -28.87
CA GLU A 95 27.12 16.04 -30.05
C GLU A 95 28.27 15.95 -31.04
N ASP A 96 29.06 17.02 -31.20
CA ASP A 96 30.25 17.05 -32.04
C ASP A 96 31.29 16.02 -31.63
N GLN A 97 31.41 15.72 -30.34
CA GLN A 97 32.35 14.73 -29.84
C GLN A 97 31.86 13.27 -29.95
N MET A 98 30.58 13.09 -30.20
CA MET A 98 29.97 11.77 -30.41
C MET A 98 30.02 11.35 -31.90
N LYS A 99 30.37 12.29 -32.81
CA LYS A 99 30.60 12.04 -34.22
C LYS A 99 31.94 11.33 -34.43
N ASP A 100 32.12 10.71 -35.58
CA ASP A 100 33.37 10.08 -36.03
C ASP A 100 33.89 8.91 -35.17
N SER A 101 32.96 8.20 -34.50
CA SER A 101 33.28 6.99 -33.69
C SER A 101 34.44 7.20 -32.71
N PRO A 102 34.33 8.08 -31.75
CA PRO A 102 35.41 8.41 -30.83
C PRO A 102 35.87 7.20 -30.03
N LEU A 103 37.15 7.19 -29.66
CA LEU A 103 37.69 6.18 -28.74
C LEU A 103 37.11 6.34 -27.33
N PHE A 104 36.90 5.25 -26.63
CA PHE A 104 36.45 5.21 -25.22
C PHE A 104 37.30 6.11 -24.33
N SER A 105 38.62 6.08 -24.46
CA SER A 105 39.55 6.90 -23.69
C SER A 105 39.38 8.41 -23.90
N LYS A 106 38.87 8.86 -25.06
CA LYS A 106 38.56 10.26 -25.33
C LYS A 106 37.32 10.71 -24.58
N LEU A 107 36.30 9.86 -24.52
CA LEU A 107 35.05 10.13 -23.81
C LEU A 107 35.23 10.13 -22.28
N ILE A 108 36.00 9.17 -21.75
CA ILE A 108 36.29 9.07 -20.31
C ILE A 108 36.87 10.37 -19.72
N LYS A 109 37.74 11.06 -20.43
CA LYS A 109 38.33 12.32 -19.95
C LYS A 109 37.28 13.36 -19.53
N ARG A 110 36.09 13.34 -20.10
CA ARG A 110 34.96 14.18 -19.66
C ARG A 110 34.14 13.53 -18.57
N CYS A 111 33.87 12.25 -18.67
CA CYS A 111 33.13 11.51 -17.66
C CYS A 111 33.81 11.57 -16.28
N LEU A 112 35.15 11.58 -16.24
CA LEU A 112 35.95 11.75 -15.02
C LEU A 112 35.67 13.07 -14.26
N LYS A 113 35.17 14.10 -14.91
CA LYS A 113 34.75 15.33 -14.25
C LYS A 113 33.49 15.17 -13.42
N LEU A 114 32.67 14.18 -13.73
CA LEU A 114 31.41 13.90 -13.06
C LEU A 114 31.50 12.66 -12.15
N TYR A 115 32.41 11.74 -12.48
CA TYR A 115 32.71 10.56 -11.69
C TYR A 115 34.20 10.24 -11.80
N ASN A 116 34.97 10.56 -10.77
CA ASN A 116 36.44 10.62 -10.81
C ASN A 116 37.16 9.29 -10.47
N GLU A 117 36.42 8.16 -10.33
CA GLU A 117 37.01 6.85 -10.10
C GLU A 117 37.63 6.27 -11.38
N THR A 118 38.94 6.38 -11.51
CA THR A 118 39.68 5.88 -12.68
C THR A 118 39.56 4.36 -12.82
N GLY A 119 39.61 3.62 -11.71
CA GLY A 119 39.49 2.15 -11.72
C GLY A 119 38.19 1.64 -12.33
N PHE A 120 37.08 2.33 -12.08
CA PHE A 120 35.80 2.03 -12.72
C PHE A 120 35.86 2.16 -14.24
N TRP A 121 36.43 3.25 -14.72
CA TRP A 121 36.52 3.50 -16.15
C TRP A 121 37.51 2.58 -16.86
N ASP A 122 38.61 2.20 -16.20
CA ASP A 122 39.58 1.24 -16.73
C ASP A 122 38.97 -0.16 -16.81
N ASP A 123 38.17 -0.56 -15.82
CA ASP A 123 37.41 -1.82 -15.87
C ASP A 123 36.41 -1.83 -17.01
N LEU A 124 35.60 -0.77 -17.16
CA LEU A 124 34.64 -0.64 -18.26
C LEU A 124 35.36 -0.66 -19.64
N LYS A 125 36.50 -0.01 -19.73
CA LYS A 125 37.32 -0.05 -20.97
C LYS A 125 37.83 -1.46 -21.25
N ALA A 126 38.36 -2.15 -20.26
CA ALA A 126 38.81 -3.53 -20.39
C ALA A 126 37.66 -4.44 -20.87
N ARG A 127 36.47 -4.30 -20.27
CA ARG A 127 35.26 -5.07 -20.70
C ARG A 127 34.86 -4.78 -22.15
N ALA A 128 35.10 -3.57 -22.65
CA ALA A 128 34.80 -3.23 -24.04
C ALA A 128 35.84 -3.74 -25.03
N THR A 129 37.12 -3.84 -24.64
CA THR A 129 38.25 -4.04 -25.60
C THR A 129 39.00 -5.34 -25.39
N ASP A 130 38.89 -6.02 -24.26
CA ASP A 130 39.61 -7.26 -23.97
C ASP A 130 39.06 -8.42 -24.82
N PRO A 131 39.92 -9.20 -25.50
CA PRO A 131 39.50 -10.36 -26.27
C PRO A 131 39.03 -11.52 -25.39
N ASN A 132 39.36 -11.54 -24.09
CA ASN A 132 38.98 -12.62 -23.17
C ASN A 132 37.49 -12.56 -22.81
N PRO A 133 36.69 -13.60 -23.17
CA PRO A 133 35.24 -13.64 -22.84
C PRO A 133 34.93 -13.53 -21.35
N ASP A 134 35.78 -14.02 -20.45
CA ASP A 134 35.57 -14.01 -19.02
C ASP A 134 35.58 -12.58 -18.44
N ILE A 135 36.33 -11.68 -19.04
CA ILE A 135 36.39 -10.26 -18.68
C ILE A 135 35.12 -9.52 -19.18
N ARG A 136 34.57 -9.98 -20.31
CA ARG A 136 33.43 -9.36 -20.97
C ARG A 136 32.06 -9.84 -20.50
N ARG A 137 32.01 -10.59 -19.39
CA ARG A 137 30.75 -11.06 -18.80
C ARG A 137 29.84 -9.91 -18.39
N HIS A 138 28.54 -10.23 -18.24
CA HIS A 138 27.56 -9.30 -17.70
C HIS A 138 27.94 -8.85 -16.28
N VAL A 139 27.93 -7.54 -16.05
CA VAL A 139 28.13 -6.91 -14.75
C VAL A 139 27.22 -5.70 -14.67
N ASP A 140 26.70 -5.45 -13.51
CA ASP A 140 25.91 -4.28 -13.16
C ASP A 140 26.33 -3.73 -11.79
N GLY A 141 25.90 -2.54 -11.48
CA GLY A 141 26.19 -1.88 -10.22
C GLY A 141 25.55 -0.51 -10.11
N GLU A 142 25.85 0.15 -9.02
CA GLU A 142 25.39 1.50 -8.74
C GLU A 142 26.59 2.40 -8.48
N ILE A 143 26.55 3.63 -8.96
CA ILE A 143 27.58 4.67 -8.73
C ILE A 143 26.90 5.96 -8.29
N GLU A 144 27.59 6.74 -7.48
CA GLU A 144 27.16 8.08 -7.12
C GLU A 144 28.14 9.12 -7.70
N ARG A 145 27.60 9.99 -8.53
CA ARG A 145 28.37 11.05 -9.20
C ARG A 145 28.68 12.21 -8.22
N LEU A 146 29.67 13.00 -8.59
CA LEU A 146 30.06 14.19 -7.80
C LEU A 146 28.97 15.26 -7.67
N ASP A 147 27.96 15.24 -8.52
CA ASP A 147 26.77 16.09 -8.45
C ASP A 147 25.60 15.44 -7.69
N ASN A 148 25.87 14.40 -6.89
CA ASN A 148 24.91 13.64 -6.07
C ASN A 148 23.83 12.90 -6.88
N ARG A 149 24.07 12.63 -8.16
CA ARG A 149 23.22 11.74 -8.93
C ARG A 149 23.61 10.30 -8.70
N LYS A 150 22.60 9.46 -8.42
CA LYS A 150 22.74 8.02 -8.30
C LYS A 150 22.39 7.37 -9.63
N LEU A 151 23.34 6.64 -10.18
CA LEU A 151 23.19 5.95 -11.45
C LEU A 151 23.34 4.46 -11.24
N THR A 152 22.40 3.67 -11.75
CA THR A 152 22.66 2.25 -12.01
C THR A 152 23.33 2.12 -13.36
N TRP A 153 24.24 1.17 -13.49
CA TRP A 153 24.93 0.88 -14.73
C TRP A 153 24.98 -0.62 -15.00
N LEU A 154 25.06 -0.95 -16.26
CA LEU A 154 25.31 -2.33 -16.69
C LEU A 154 26.25 -2.37 -17.88
N SER A 155 27.01 -3.48 -17.98
CA SER A 155 27.84 -3.82 -19.13
C SER A 155 27.49 -5.21 -19.62
N ARG A 156 27.18 -5.34 -20.94
CA ARG A 156 26.82 -6.61 -21.56
C ARG A 156 27.53 -6.81 -22.88
N PRO A 157 28.18 -7.97 -23.13
CA PRO A 157 28.69 -8.28 -24.43
C PRO A 157 27.57 -8.54 -25.44
N LEU A 158 27.75 -8.12 -26.67
CA LEU A 158 26.85 -8.36 -27.80
C LEU A 158 27.40 -9.46 -28.74
N PRO A 159 26.53 -10.13 -29.53
CA PRO A 159 26.92 -11.23 -30.41
C PRO A 159 27.97 -10.86 -31.46
N ASP A 160 28.02 -9.58 -31.89
CA ASP A 160 28.98 -9.06 -32.85
C ASP A 160 30.34 -8.73 -32.22
N GLY A 161 30.54 -9.08 -30.97
CA GLY A 161 31.73 -8.77 -30.20
C GLY A 161 31.79 -7.35 -29.65
N ALA A 162 30.80 -6.50 -29.88
CA ALA A 162 30.68 -5.21 -29.24
C ALA A 162 30.27 -5.35 -27.77
N THR A 163 30.38 -4.27 -26.99
CA THR A 163 29.91 -4.22 -25.60
C THR A 163 28.90 -3.09 -25.44
N LEU A 164 27.71 -3.44 -24.95
CA LEU A 164 26.70 -2.49 -24.53
C LEU A 164 27.03 -2.01 -23.11
N ILE A 165 27.04 -0.71 -22.91
CA ILE A 165 27.10 -0.07 -21.59
C ILE A 165 25.86 0.82 -21.46
N ALA A 166 25.09 0.63 -20.39
CA ALA A 166 23.93 1.44 -20.14
C ALA A 166 23.99 2.07 -18.74
N PHE A 167 23.43 3.27 -18.61
CA PHE A 167 23.34 4.03 -17.37
C PHE A 167 21.92 4.55 -17.19
N ASN A 168 21.36 4.34 -16.01
CA ASN A 168 20.04 4.85 -15.66
C ASN A 168 20.12 5.77 -14.43
N ASP A 169 19.55 6.98 -14.52
CA ASP A 169 19.47 7.91 -13.40
C ASP A 169 18.33 7.51 -12.46
N VAL A 170 18.68 6.94 -11.32
CA VAL A 170 17.74 6.49 -10.27
C VAL A 170 17.64 7.47 -9.10
N THR A 171 18.19 8.67 -9.24
CA THR A 171 18.27 9.68 -8.15
C THR A 171 16.89 10.00 -7.56
N SER A 172 15.91 10.28 -8.40
CA SER A 172 14.55 10.60 -7.94
C SER A 172 13.85 9.40 -7.30
N ALA A 173 14.03 8.20 -7.88
CA ALA A 173 13.47 6.97 -7.33
C ALA A 173 14.06 6.66 -5.94
N ARG A 174 15.38 6.75 -5.79
CA ARG A 174 16.05 6.52 -4.50
C ARG A 174 15.68 7.55 -3.44
N LYS A 175 15.51 8.83 -3.82
CA LYS A 175 15.03 9.86 -2.89
C LYS A 175 13.60 9.61 -2.44
N ALA A 176 12.72 9.20 -3.35
CA ALA A 176 11.35 8.87 -3.01
C ALA A 176 11.26 7.62 -2.10
N GLU A 177 12.04 6.59 -2.39
CA GLU A 177 12.15 5.38 -1.56
C GLU A 177 12.62 5.71 -0.14
N ALA A 178 13.71 6.48 0.00
CA ALA A 178 14.23 6.92 1.30
C ALA A 178 13.21 7.75 2.09
N ALA A 179 12.49 8.67 1.43
CA ALA A 179 11.45 9.48 2.06
C ALA A 179 10.23 8.64 2.50
N LEU A 180 9.91 7.57 1.77
CA LEU A 180 8.85 6.63 2.17
C LEU A 180 9.26 5.80 3.39
N ILE A 181 10.49 5.33 3.44
CA ILE A 181 11.03 4.59 4.59
C ILE A 181 11.03 5.49 5.84
N GLU A 182 11.56 6.71 5.73
CA GLU A 182 11.57 7.68 6.85
C GLU A 182 10.15 7.98 7.36
N ARG A 183 9.18 8.13 6.44
CA ARG A 183 7.78 8.33 6.82
C ARG A 183 7.17 7.11 7.51
N ALA A 184 7.47 5.91 7.04
CA ALA A 184 6.99 4.68 7.65
C ALA A 184 7.52 4.54 9.09
N GLU A 185 8.82 4.74 9.29
CA GLU A 185 9.45 4.71 10.62
C GLU A 185 8.87 5.77 11.57
N ALA A 186 8.64 7.00 11.07
CA ALA A 186 8.03 8.06 11.87
C ALA A 186 6.58 7.75 12.26
N LEU A 187 5.81 7.11 11.38
CA LEU A 187 4.44 6.68 11.68
C LEU A 187 4.40 5.55 12.71
N GLU A 188 5.27 4.55 12.58
CA GLU A 188 5.38 3.45 13.55
C GLU A 188 5.77 3.97 14.95
N GLU A 189 6.73 4.89 15.02
CA GLU A 189 7.14 5.50 16.29
C GLU A 189 6.02 6.35 16.92
N ALA A 190 5.27 7.12 16.10
CA ALA A 190 4.12 7.89 16.58
C ALA A 190 3.00 6.98 17.11
N ASP A 191 2.74 5.87 16.46
CA ASP A 191 1.72 4.89 16.88
C ASP A 191 2.12 4.18 18.16
N ARG A 192 3.40 3.82 18.30
CA ARG A 192 3.97 3.26 19.52
C ARG A 192 3.84 4.23 20.70
N MET A 193 4.26 5.51 20.50
CA MET A 193 4.14 6.53 21.55
C MET A 193 2.69 6.80 21.95
N LYS A 194 1.76 6.80 20.98
CA LYS A 194 0.32 6.95 21.26
C LYS A 194 -0.18 5.82 22.16
N SER A 195 0.18 4.58 21.86
CA SER A 195 -0.23 3.40 22.62
C SER A 195 0.35 3.40 24.04
N GLU A 196 1.64 3.70 24.20
CA GLU A 196 2.31 3.82 25.51
C GLU A 196 1.70 4.95 26.35
N PHE A 197 1.38 6.09 25.73
CA PHE A 197 0.74 7.21 26.40
C PHE A 197 -0.64 6.83 26.94
N VAL A 198 -1.48 6.19 26.11
CA VAL A 198 -2.82 5.76 26.51
C VAL A 198 -2.74 4.75 27.66
N ALA A 199 -1.85 3.76 27.59
CA ALA A 199 -1.64 2.78 28.64
C ALA A 199 -1.19 3.43 29.96
N HIS A 200 -0.25 4.37 29.88
CA HIS A 200 0.27 5.08 31.05
C HIS A 200 -0.80 5.96 31.73
N VAL A 201 -1.51 6.77 30.94
CA VAL A 201 -2.59 7.64 31.47
C VAL A 201 -3.68 6.81 32.13
N SER A 202 -4.08 5.69 31.52
CA SER A 202 -5.11 4.82 32.07
C SER A 202 -4.70 4.19 33.39
N TYR A 203 -3.44 3.75 33.51
CA TYR A 203 -2.91 3.25 34.78
C TYR A 203 -2.95 4.35 35.87
N GLN A 204 -2.52 5.57 35.52
CA GLN A 204 -2.51 6.71 36.44
C GLN A 204 -3.91 7.15 36.86
N LEU A 205 -4.93 6.95 36.02
CA LEU A 205 -6.32 7.27 36.35
C LEU A 205 -7.03 6.16 37.18
N ARG A 206 -6.67 4.88 36.95
CA ARG A 206 -7.26 3.76 37.67
C ARG A 206 -6.96 3.80 39.17
N THR A 207 -5.74 4.20 39.56
CA THR A 207 -5.32 4.25 40.98
C THR A 207 -6.17 5.18 41.81
N PRO A 208 -6.39 6.48 41.49
CA PRO A 208 -7.24 7.36 42.26
C PRO A 208 -8.72 6.92 42.23
N LEU A 209 -9.22 6.36 41.13
CA LEU A 209 -10.57 5.84 41.05
C LEU A 209 -10.80 4.66 41.99
N THR A 210 -9.87 3.71 42.07
CA THR A 210 -9.93 2.60 43.03
C THR A 210 -9.97 3.13 44.47
N THR A 211 -9.23 4.21 44.74
CA THR A 211 -9.24 4.87 46.05
C THR A 211 -10.60 5.52 46.34
N ILE A 212 -11.17 6.25 45.38
CA ILE A 212 -12.51 6.89 45.53
C ILE A 212 -13.58 5.82 45.72
N SER A 213 -13.62 4.77 44.92
CA SER A 213 -14.54 3.64 45.05
C SER A 213 -14.40 2.99 46.43
N GLY A 214 -13.17 2.69 46.88
CA GLY A 214 -12.93 2.06 48.16
C GLY A 214 -13.40 2.89 49.35
N TYR A 215 -13.21 4.20 49.33
CA TYR A 215 -13.76 5.08 50.38
C TYR A 215 -15.29 5.23 50.27
N SER A 216 -15.84 5.26 49.09
CA SER A 216 -17.30 5.29 48.90
C SER A 216 -17.95 4.02 49.46
N ASP A 217 -17.39 2.84 49.15
CA ASP A 217 -17.83 1.55 49.69
C ASP A 217 -17.70 1.50 51.21
N PHE A 218 -16.57 1.96 51.77
CA PHE A 218 -16.36 2.02 53.20
C PHE A 218 -17.42 2.86 53.91
N LEU A 219 -17.73 4.04 53.35
CA LEU A 219 -18.76 4.93 53.87
C LEU A 219 -20.18 4.31 53.78
N GLN A 220 -20.50 3.72 52.61
CA GLN A 220 -21.80 3.08 52.37
C GLN A 220 -22.08 1.90 53.31
N ASN A 221 -21.02 1.14 53.64
CA ASN A 221 -21.10 0.02 54.58
C ASN A 221 -21.05 0.45 56.06
N GLY A 222 -21.17 1.74 56.36
CA GLY A 222 -21.24 2.25 57.74
C GLY A 222 -19.88 2.36 58.44
N GLY A 223 -18.75 2.25 57.70
CA GLY A 223 -17.40 2.26 58.26
C GLY A 223 -16.99 3.55 58.99
N ALA A 224 -17.72 4.66 58.77
CA ALA A 224 -17.51 5.95 59.45
C ALA A 224 -18.71 6.37 60.30
N GLY A 225 -19.67 5.48 60.58
CA GLY A 225 -20.91 5.74 61.30
C GLY A 225 -22.14 5.79 60.41
N GLU A 226 -23.32 6.02 61.01
CA GLU A 226 -24.59 6.11 60.30
C GLU A 226 -24.62 7.37 59.40
N MET A 227 -25.02 7.22 58.17
CA MET A 227 -25.19 8.32 57.22
C MET A 227 -26.64 8.76 57.14
N SER A 228 -26.88 10.05 56.94
CA SER A 228 -28.19 10.56 56.57
C SER A 228 -28.56 10.14 55.14
N ASP A 229 -29.87 10.12 54.84
CA ASP A 229 -30.37 9.75 53.49
C ASP A 229 -29.69 10.55 52.37
N LYS A 230 -29.48 11.87 52.58
CA LYS A 230 -28.75 12.71 51.60
C LYS A 230 -27.29 12.34 51.44
N GLN A 231 -26.59 11.93 52.50
CA GLN A 231 -25.22 11.48 52.41
C GLN A 231 -25.12 10.17 51.64
N SER A 232 -26.05 9.24 51.89
CA SER A 232 -26.17 7.99 51.16
C SER A 232 -26.43 8.22 49.67
N GLU A 233 -27.29 9.16 49.31
CA GLU A 233 -27.55 9.58 47.94
C GLU A 233 -26.28 10.11 47.24
N TYR A 234 -25.51 10.99 47.91
CA TYR A 234 -24.27 11.54 47.38
C TYR A 234 -23.19 10.48 47.21
N ILE A 235 -23.04 9.58 48.19
CA ILE A 235 -22.05 8.48 48.09
C ILE A 235 -22.42 7.54 46.97
N PHE A 236 -23.69 7.20 46.80
CA PHE A 236 -24.14 6.39 45.65
C PHE A 236 -23.85 7.07 44.30
N ALA A 237 -24.10 8.38 44.21
CA ALA A 237 -23.77 9.12 42.97
C ALA A 237 -22.26 9.16 42.68
N ILE A 238 -21.42 9.31 43.72
CA ILE A 238 -19.95 9.28 43.57
C ILE A 238 -19.49 7.90 43.13
N GLN A 239 -20.02 6.84 43.72
CA GLN A 239 -19.68 5.46 43.39
C GLN A 239 -20.06 5.14 41.93
N SER A 240 -21.30 5.45 41.54
CA SER A 240 -21.76 5.24 40.16
C SER A 240 -20.90 6.01 39.13
N ALA A 241 -20.57 7.27 39.44
CA ALA A 241 -19.70 8.05 38.55
C ALA A 241 -18.27 7.50 38.45
N SER A 242 -17.75 6.97 39.57
CA SER A 242 -16.42 6.35 39.60
C SER A 242 -16.36 5.04 38.80
N GLU A 243 -17.41 4.21 38.91
CA GLU A 243 -17.55 2.96 38.12
C GLU A 243 -17.68 3.25 36.62
N ASP A 244 -18.51 4.25 36.25
CA ASP A 244 -18.65 4.66 34.84
C ASP A 244 -17.33 5.19 34.24
N LEU A 245 -16.55 5.93 35.04
CA LEU A 245 -15.27 6.44 34.62
C LEU A 245 -14.22 5.32 34.48
N ALA A 246 -14.19 4.39 35.47
CA ALA A 246 -13.31 3.21 35.38
C ALA A 246 -13.59 2.37 34.11
N LYS A 247 -14.87 2.12 33.83
CA LYS A 247 -15.30 1.43 32.61
C LYS A 247 -14.85 2.18 31.34
N THR A 248 -15.00 3.50 31.31
CA THR A 248 -14.59 4.33 30.19
C THR A 248 -13.08 4.23 29.93
N ILE A 249 -12.27 4.22 30.98
CA ILE A 249 -10.82 4.06 30.92
C ILE A 249 -10.47 2.67 30.35
N ASP A 250 -11.12 1.62 30.84
CA ASP A 250 -10.89 0.25 30.36
C ASP A 250 -11.31 0.11 28.89
N ASP A 251 -12.42 0.70 28.47
CA ASP A 251 -12.88 0.76 27.08
C ASP A 251 -11.87 1.46 26.14
N ILE A 252 -11.25 2.57 26.61
CA ILE A 252 -10.19 3.29 25.86
C ILE A 252 -8.93 2.42 25.72
N LEU A 253 -8.54 1.74 26.80
CA LEU A 253 -7.39 0.81 26.77
C LEU A 253 -7.60 -0.34 25.80
N ASP A 254 -8.79 -0.95 25.83
CA ASP A 254 -9.15 -2.04 24.94
C ASP A 254 -9.08 -1.58 23.45
N ILE A 255 -9.61 -0.40 23.13
CA ILE A 255 -9.51 0.18 21.78
C ILE A 255 -8.05 0.40 21.39
N ALA A 256 -7.25 1.01 22.25
CA ALA A 256 -5.84 1.27 21.99
C ALA A 256 -5.04 -0.02 21.78
N ALA A 257 -5.28 -1.06 22.59
CA ALA A 257 -4.65 -2.36 22.46
C ALA A 257 -5.04 -3.09 21.16
N ILE A 258 -6.29 -2.95 20.72
CA ILE A 258 -6.78 -3.49 19.46
C ILE A 258 -6.13 -2.73 18.28
N GLU A 259 -6.09 -1.39 18.30
CA GLU A 259 -5.50 -0.57 17.24
C GLU A 259 -3.99 -0.80 17.11
N ALA A 260 -3.28 -0.99 18.21
CA ALA A 260 -1.85 -1.34 18.23
C ALA A 260 -1.57 -2.80 17.86
N ASN A 261 -2.59 -3.61 17.58
CA ASN A 261 -2.50 -5.04 17.28
C ASN A 261 -1.77 -5.86 18.38
N VAL A 262 -1.80 -5.40 19.64
CA VAL A 262 -1.18 -6.09 20.79
C VAL A 262 -2.19 -6.86 21.63
N LEU A 263 -3.49 -6.78 21.32
CA LEU A 263 -4.49 -7.55 22.02
C LEU A 263 -4.56 -8.97 21.45
N ASP A 264 -4.05 -9.94 22.19
CA ASP A 264 -4.21 -11.36 21.91
C ASP A 264 -5.52 -11.88 22.54
N LEU A 265 -6.29 -12.69 21.79
CA LEU A 265 -7.49 -13.33 22.28
C LEU A 265 -7.12 -14.61 23.06
N GLU A 266 -7.67 -14.77 24.26
CA GLU A 266 -7.56 -16.02 25.04
C GLU A 266 -8.63 -17.01 24.56
N LEU A 267 -8.35 -17.70 23.45
CA LEU A 267 -9.31 -18.59 22.81
C LEU A 267 -9.52 -19.89 23.60
N GLY A 268 -10.77 -20.11 24.03
CA GLY A 268 -11.25 -21.33 24.71
C GLY A 268 -12.57 -21.82 24.11
N ASP A 269 -13.03 -22.95 24.63
CA ASP A 269 -14.33 -23.52 24.27
C ASP A 269 -15.46 -22.80 25.05
N VAL A 270 -16.28 -22.04 24.35
CA VAL A 270 -17.34 -21.20 24.92
C VAL A 270 -18.70 -21.84 24.67
N ASN A 271 -19.40 -22.21 25.74
CA ASN A 271 -20.81 -22.62 25.66
C ASN A 271 -21.69 -21.40 25.52
N ILE A 272 -22.21 -21.19 24.30
CA ILE A 272 -22.96 -19.97 23.96
C ILE A 272 -24.23 -19.84 24.78
N TYR A 273 -25.01 -20.92 24.99
CA TYR A 273 -26.23 -20.83 25.80
C TYR A 273 -25.94 -20.38 27.24
N ALA A 274 -24.98 -21.03 27.91
CA ALA A 274 -24.61 -20.68 29.28
C ALA A 274 -24.06 -19.25 29.38
N MET A 275 -23.27 -18.82 28.41
CA MET A 275 -22.71 -17.45 28.35
C MET A 275 -23.84 -16.41 28.21
N LEU A 276 -24.85 -16.64 27.35
CA LEU A 276 -25.99 -15.73 27.16
C LEU A 276 -26.90 -15.72 28.38
N GLU A 277 -27.21 -16.88 28.99
CA GLU A 277 -28.00 -17.01 30.19
C GLU A 277 -27.36 -16.21 31.34
N ASN A 278 -26.07 -16.42 31.61
CA ASN A 278 -25.32 -15.67 32.65
C ASN A 278 -25.27 -14.16 32.37
N SER A 279 -25.16 -13.76 31.09
CA SER A 279 -25.16 -12.35 30.69
C SER A 279 -26.48 -11.67 30.95
N LEU A 280 -27.60 -12.40 30.81
CA LEU A 280 -28.95 -11.90 31.10
C LEU A 280 -29.16 -11.75 32.60
N ASP A 281 -28.72 -12.75 33.38
CA ASP A 281 -28.83 -12.73 34.86
C ASP A 281 -28.08 -11.53 35.48
N TYR A 282 -26.93 -11.18 34.92
CA TYR A 282 -26.14 -10.03 35.36
C TYR A 282 -26.89 -8.68 35.22
N VAL A 283 -27.74 -8.52 34.20
CA VAL A 283 -28.49 -7.29 33.96
C VAL A 283 -29.92 -7.35 34.51
N ALA A 284 -30.34 -8.48 35.07
CA ALA A 284 -31.71 -8.72 35.54
C ALA A 284 -32.19 -7.72 36.58
N THR A 285 -31.40 -7.45 37.63
CA THR A 285 -31.73 -6.48 38.70
C THR A 285 -31.96 -5.09 38.10
N LYS A 286 -31.10 -4.64 37.21
CA LYS A 286 -31.22 -3.31 36.58
C LYS A 286 -32.44 -3.21 35.67
N ALA A 287 -32.80 -4.31 34.99
CA ALA A 287 -34.01 -4.38 34.19
C ALA A 287 -35.28 -4.34 35.05
N GLU A 288 -35.29 -5.03 36.21
CA GLU A 288 -36.38 -4.99 37.19
C GLU A 288 -36.60 -3.58 37.74
N ASP A 289 -35.53 -2.90 38.14
CA ASP A 289 -35.55 -1.52 38.64
C ASP A 289 -36.15 -0.54 37.62
N THR A 290 -35.86 -0.79 36.33
CA THR A 290 -36.38 0.04 35.23
C THR A 290 -37.70 -0.48 34.65
N ARG A 291 -38.25 -1.59 35.16
CA ARG A 291 -39.47 -2.25 34.69
C ARG A 291 -39.40 -2.70 33.22
N ILE A 292 -38.26 -3.15 32.79
CA ILE A 292 -38.02 -3.67 31.42
C ILE A 292 -38.10 -5.19 31.45
N SER A 293 -38.85 -5.77 30.52
CA SER A 293 -38.98 -7.22 30.39
C SER A 293 -37.81 -7.79 29.58
N LEU A 294 -37.04 -8.71 30.18
CA LEU A 294 -35.97 -9.45 29.52
C LEU A 294 -36.47 -10.82 29.05
N LYS A 295 -36.04 -11.21 27.84
CA LYS A 295 -36.35 -12.52 27.30
C LYS A 295 -35.11 -13.14 26.66
N LEU A 296 -34.84 -14.43 27.00
CA LEU A 296 -33.86 -15.25 26.30
C LEU A 296 -34.52 -16.07 25.21
N LYS A 297 -34.03 -15.97 23.96
CA LYS A 297 -34.47 -16.74 22.79
C LYS A 297 -33.30 -17.51 22.21
N CYS A 298 -32.92 -18.58 22.88
CA CYS A 298 -31.77 -19.39 22.48
C CYS A 298 -32.08 -20.87 22.73
N ASP A 299 -31.74 -21.73 21.77
CA ASP A 299 -31.81 -23.17 21.98
C ASP A 299 -30.63 -23.62 22.87
N LYS A 300 -30.91 -24.44 23.88
CA LYS A 300 -29.88 -25.06 24.74
C LYS A 300 -28.84 -25.88 23.95
N LYS A 301 -29.17 -26.28 22.72
CA LYS A 301 -28.32 -27.05 21.81
C LYS A 301 -27.62 -26.17 20.77
N ILE A 302 -27.53 -24.84 20.96
CA ILE A 302 -26.86 -23.93 20.05
C ILE A 302 -25.41 -24.34 19.77
N GLY A 303 -24.71 -24.86 20.79
CA GLY A 303 -23.39 -25.44 20.66
C GLY A 303 -22.28 -24.66 21.35
N ILE A 304 -21.06 -25.06 21.03
CA ILE A 304 -19.81 -24.49 21.54
C ILE A 304 -19.04 -23.93 20.35
N ILE A 305 -18.43 -22.76 20.53
CA ILE A 305 -17.49 -22.16 19.58
C ILE A 305 -16.15 -21.92 20.26
N ARG A 306 -15.09 -21.82 19.49
CA ARG A 306 -13.75 -21.45 19.98
C ARG A 306 -13.59 -19.95 19.94
N ALA A 307 -13.62 -19.29 21.08
CA ALA A 307 -13.63 -17.85 21.21
C ALA A 307 -13.04 -17.40 22.57
N ASP A 308 -12.84 -16.10 22.76
CA ASP A 308 -12.53 -15.49 24.05
C ASP A 308 -13.83 -15.18 24.81
N GLU A 309 -14.13 -15.97 25.82
CA GLU A 309 -15.37 -15.86 26.60
C GLU A 309 -15.50 -14.50 27.29
N THR A 310 -14.41 -13.95 27.81
CA THR A 310 -14.40 -12.67 28.51
C THR A 310 -14.75 -11.53 27.56
N ARG A 311 -14.16 -11.51 26.38
CA ARG A 311 -14.43 -10.51 25.35
C ARG A 311 -15.82 -10.66 24.74
N LEU A 312 -16.31 -11.87 24.55
CA LEU A 312 -17.70 -12.10 24.10
C LEU A 312 -18.72 -11.65 25.16
N LYS A 313 -18.49 -11.91 26.43
CA LYS A 313 -19.34 -11.37 27.52
C LYS A 313 -19.33 -9.85 27.48
N GLN A 314 -18.18 -9.20 27.30
CA GLN A 314 -18.08 -7.74 27.19
C GLN A 314 -18.90 -7.21 26.00
N VAL A 315 -18.86 -7.90 24.86
CA VAL A 315 -19.69 -7.59 23.67
C VAL A 315 -21.18 -7.64 24.04
N VAL A 316 -21.65 -8.75 24.62
CA VAL A 316 -23.06 -8.94 24.97
C VAL A 316 -23.50 -7.92 26.03
N TYR A 317 -22.66 -7.63 27.04
CA TYR A 317 -22.97 -6.59 28.07
C TYR A 317 -23.06 -5.20 27.45
N ASN A 318 -22.20 -4.84 26.50
CA ASN A 318 -22.30 -3.54 25.86
C ASN A 318 -23.61 -3.41 25.06
N LEU A 319 -24.04 -4.47 24.37
CA LEU A 319 -25.33 -4.48 23.67
C LEU A 319 -26.53 -4.40 24.64
N LEU A 320 -26.52 -5.22 25.68
CA LEU A 320 -27.60 -5.21 26.71
C LEU A 320 -27.66 -3.89 27.47
N SER A 321 -26.54 -3.30 27.84
CA SER A 321 -26.45 -2.00 28.48
C SER A 321 -27.02 -0.88 27.63
N ASN A 322 -26.73 -0.90 26.33
CA ASN A 322 -27.32 0.05 25.39
C ASN A 322 -28.82 -0.15 25.27
N ALA A 323 -29.30 -1.39 25.12
CA ALA A 323 -30.72 -1.70 25.07
C ALA A 323 -31.45 -1.23 26.31
N LEU A 324 -30.95 -1.49 27.55
CA LEU A 324 -31.51 -1.02 28.79
C LEU A 324 -31.57 0.51 28.89
N ARG A 325 -30.56 1.19 28.40
CA ARG A 325 -30.46 2.65 28.44
C ARG A 325 -31.44 3.35 27.51
N PHE A 326 -31.74 2.77 26.37
CA PHE A 326 -32.56 3.40 25.33
C PHE A 326 -33.98 2.87 25.28
N THR A 327 -34.29 1.81 26.03
CA THR A 327 -35.65 1.27 26.18
C THR A 327 -36.39 2.03 27.27
N LYS A 328 -37.67 2.36 27.04
CA LYS A 328 -38.53 3.04 28.03
C LYS A 328 -39.01 2.05 29.10
N PRO A 329 -39.35 2.54 30.30
CA PRO A 329 -40.01 1.70 31.32
C PRO A 329 -41.24 0.99 30.76
N GLY A 330 -41.34 -0.32 30.97
CA GLY A 330 -42.40 -1.19 30.43
C GLY A 330 -42.08 -1.79 29.09
N GLY A 331 -40.92 -1.46 28.50
CA GLY A 331 -40.44 -2.02 27.22
C GLY A 331 -39.89 -3.43 27.35
N LYS A 332 -39.38 -3.96 26.24
CA LYS A 332 -38.92 -5.35 26.10
C LYS A 332 -37.56 -5.40 25.46
N ILE A 333 -36.71 -6.27 25.99
CA ILE A 333 -35.39 -6.59 25.41
C ILE A 333 -35.34 -8.11 25.19
N GLU A 334 -34.99 -8.53 23.98
CA GLU A 334 -34.77 -9.92 23.62
C GLU A 334 -33.26 -10.13 23.34
N LEU A 335 -32.63 -11.01 24.14
CA LEU A 335 -31.32 -11.57 23.84
C LEU A 335 -31.51 -12.90 23.15
N GLY A 336 -30.92 -13.10 21.99
CA GLY A 336 -31.10 -14.33 21.24
C GLY A 336 -29.79 -14.94 20.76
N GLY A 337 -29.88 -16.23 20.38
CA GLY A 337 -28.77 -16.95 19.79
C GLY A 337 -29.26 -18.07 18.90
N GLN A 338 -28.64 -18.21 17.71
CA GLN A 338 -28.99 -19.25 16.74
C GLN A 338 -27.70 -19.77 16.07
N LYS A 339 -27.71 -21.08 15.78
CA LYS A 339 -26.65 -21.68 14.98
C LYS A 339 -26.81 -21.29 13.52
N VAL A 340 -25.72 -20.95 12.84
CA VAL A 340 -25.72 -20.67 11.40
C VAL A 340 -25.00 -21.75 10.61
N ASP A 341 -25.20 -21.76 9.29
CA ASP A 341 -24.54 -22.70 8.39
C ASP A 341 -23.02 -22.59 8.51
N GLY A 342 -22.32 -23.72 8.40
CA GLY A 342 -20.85 -23.77 8.64
C GLY A 342 -20.45 -23.93 10.12
N GLY A 343 -21.43 -24.01 11.04
CA GLY A 343 -21.20 -24.30 12.47
C GLY A 343 -20.89 -23.10 13.33
N GLY A 344 -20.90 -21.88 12.78
CA GLY A 344 -20.84 -20.63 13.52
C GLY A 344 -22.14 -20.34 14.26
N VAL A 345 -22.17 -19.17 14.95
CA VAL A 345 -23.34 -18.72 15.72
C VAL A 345 -23.66 -17.27 15.38
N MET A 346 -24.94 -16.96 15.42
CA MET A 346 -25.51 -15.64 15.35
C MET A 346 -26.06 -15.31 16.73
N ILE A 347 -25.69 -14.16 17.30
CA ILE A 347 -26.18 -13.66 18.58
C ILE A 347 -26.77 -12.27 18.33
N TRP A 348 -27.93 -11.97 18.92
CA TRP A 348 -28.56 -10.67 18.77
C TRP A 348 -29.11 -10.12 20.06
N VAL A 349 -29.18 -8.79 20.12
CA VAL A 349 -29.93 -8.04 21.10
C VAL A 349 -30.95 -7.18 20.36
N LYS A 350 -32.24 -7.34 20.70
CA LYS A 350 -33.32 -6.57 20.11
C LYS A 350 -34.07 -5.84 21.22
N ASP A 351 -34.29 -4.54 21.07
CA ASP A 351 -35.08 -3.70 21.96
C ASP A 351 -36.23 -3.01 21.21
N ASP A 352 -37.25 -2.58 21.95
CA ASP A 352 -38.37 -1.74 21.48
C ASP A 352 -38.21 -0.28 21.98
N GLY A 353 -36.97 0.20 22.02
CA GLY A 353 -36.60 1.51 22.50
C GLY A 353 -36.84 2.63 21.50
N VAL A 354 -36.09 3.71 21.65
CA VAL A 354 -36.24 4.93 20.81
C VAL A 354 -35.71 4.78 19.40
N GLY A 355 -34.97 3.72 19.09
CA GLY A 355 -34.34 3.52 17.79
C GLY A 355 -33.23 4.52 17.46
N ILE A 356 -32.65 4.38 16.27
CA ILE A 356 -31.54 5.19 15.77
C ILE A 356 -31.93 5.79 14.42
N PRO A 357 -31.94 7.12 14.27
CA PRO A 357 -32.19 7.77 12.99
C PRO A 357 -31.22 7.28 11.89
N SER A 358 -31.70 7.09 10.68
CA SER A 358 -30.93 6.55 9.54
C SER A 358 -29.66 7.34 9.24
N GLU A 359 -29.69 8.67 9.42
CA GLU A 359 -28.53 9.55 9.24
C GLU A 359 -27.35 9.25 10.20
N ARG A 360 -27.66 8.68 11.37
CA ARG A 360 -26.68 8.37 12.41
C ARG A 360 -26.17 6.93 12.38
N GLN A 361 -26.90 6.02 11.76
CA GLN A 361 -26.54 4.59 11.72
C GLN A 361 -25.14 4.31 11.17
N PRO A 362 -24.64 5.00 10.13
CA PRO A 362 -23.28 4.78 9.62
C PRO A 362 -22.17 5.13 10.64
N GLN A 363 -22.48 5.97 11.62
CA GLN A 363 -21.49 6.51 12.57
C GLN A 363 -21.53 5.84 13.95
N VAL A 364 -22.56 5.03 14.26
CA VAL A 364 -22.75 4.45 15.60
C VAL A 364 -21.65 3.49 16.06
N PHE A 365 -20.86 2.97 15.11
CA PHE A 365 -19.69 2.14 15.38
C PHE A 365 -18.39 2.95 15.45
N SER A 366 -18.44 4.27 15.21
CA SER A 366 -17.27 5.15 15.35
C SER A 366 -17.01 5.44 16.82
N SER A 367 -15.75 5.49 17.23
CA SER A 367 -15.36 5.80 18.60
C SER A 367 -15.77 7.24 18.98
N PHE A 368 -16.26 7.42 20.21
CA PHE A 368 -16.68 8.70 20.79
C PHE A 368 -18.00 9.29 20.24
N GLU A 369 -18.77 8.55 19.45
CA GLU A 369 -20.09 8.95 19.01
C GLU A 369 -21.15 8.57 20.07
N SER A 370 -21.64 9.56 20.83
CA SER A 370 -22.69 9.36 21.84
C SER A 370 -23.76 10.43 21.77
N SER A 371 -25.04 10.01 21.88
CA SER A 371 -26.20 10.94 21.86
C SER A 371 -26.76 11.31 23.24
N ARG A 372 -26.43 10.57 24.30
CA ARG A 372 -27.00 10.77 25.64
C ARG A 372 -26.06 10.30 26.76
N GLY A 373 -24.94 11.03 26.98
CA GLY A 373 -24.19 10.92 28.24
C GLY A 373 -23.42 9.63 28.49
N GLY A 374 -22.92 8.94 27.44
CA GLY A 374 -21.94 7.86 27.55
C GLY A 374 -20.70 8.18 26.76
N ALA A 375 -19.59 7.47 26.97
CA ALA A 375 -18.34 7.71 26.27
C ALA A 375 -18.40 7.44 24.75
N GLY A 376 -19.46 6.79 24.24
CA GLY A 376 -19.63 6.45 22.83
C GLY A 376 -18.66 5.37 22.33
N LEU A 377 -18.14 4.52 23.22
CA LEU A 377 -17.12 3.51 22.92
C LEU A 377 -17.70 2.10 22.80
N GLY A 378 -18.88 1.84 23.39
CA GLY A 378 -19.42 0.49 23.53
C GLY A 378 -19.67 -0.23 22.19
N LEU A 379 -20.30 0.43 21.19
CA LEU A 379 -20.55 -0.19 19.88
C LEU A 379 -19.26 -0.31 19.05
N ALA A 380 -18.35 0.64 19.18
CA ALA A 380 -17.04 0.54 18.56
C ALA A 380 -16.27 -0.70 19.07
N LEU A 381 -16.30 -0.95 20.39
CA LEU A 381 -15.71 -2.15 20.98
C LEU A 381 -16.40 -3.43 20.51
N VAL A 382 -17.74 -3.43 20.44
CA VAL A 382 -18.50 -4.57 19.90
C VAL A 382 -17.98 -4.93 18.50
N GLN A 383 -17.90 -3.95 17.60
CA GLN A 383 -17.41 -4.17 16.24
C GLN A 383 -15.98 -4.70 16.23
N ARG A 384 -15.08 -4.08 17.00
CA ARG A 384 -13.65 -4.47 17.04
C ARG A 384 -13.44 -5.88 17.60
N PHE A 385 -14.09 -6.23 18.72
CA PHE A 385 -13.96 -7.58 19.28
C PHE A 385 -14.56 -8.64 18.37
N VAL A 386 -15.71 -8.39 17.75
CA VAL A 386 -16.32 -9.33 16.79
C VAL A 386 -15.41 -9.53 15.57
N GLN A 387 -14.83 -8.46 15.02
CA GLN A 387 -13.87 -8.54 13.91
C GLN A 387 -12.60 -9.32 14.30
N ARG A 388 -12.09 -9.15 15.53
CA ARG A 388 -10.95 -9.93 16.02
C ARG A 388 -11.25 -11.42 16.15
N HIS A 389 -12.51 -11.80 16.35
CA HIS A 389 -12.97 -13.19 16.31
C HIS A 389 -13.26 -13.71 14.89
N GLY A 390 -13.01 -12.90 13.85
CA GLY A 390 -13.30 -13.24 12.45
C GLY A 390 -14.79 -13.14 12.10
N GLY A 391 -15.57 -12.42 12.89
CA GLY A 391 -16.98 -12.19 12.72
C GLY A 391 -17.32 -10.80 12.16
N TRP A 392 -18.61 -10.50 12.07
CA TRP A 392 -19.14 -9.18 11.68
C TRP A 392 -20.38 -8.80 12.46
N VAL A 393 -20.77 -7.53 12.39
CA VAL A 393 -21.92 -6.96 13.11
C VAL A 393 -22.88 -6.36 12.11
N GLU A 394 -24.16 -6.57 12.30
CA GLU A 394 -25.27 -5.95 11.56
C GLU A 394 -26.13 -5.12 12.51
N LEU A 395 -26.64 -4.00 12.02
CA LEU A 395 -27.52 -3.10 12.75
C LEU A 395 -28.77 -2.84 11.91
N GLU A 396 -29.92 -3.11 12.49
CA GLU A 396 -31.23 -2.73 11.97
C GLU A 396 -31.92 -1.86 13.00
N SER A 397 -32.31 -0.64 12.66
CA SER A 397 -32.96 0.28 13.59
C SER A 397 -33.88 1.23 12.86
N GLU A 398 -35.02 1.55 13.46
CA GLU A 398 -35.96 2.55 13.00
C GLU A 398 -36.34 3.45 14.16
N GLU A 399 -36.37 4.77 13.95
CA GLU A 399 -36.65 5.75 14.96
C GLU A 399 -38.09 5.55 15.53
N GLY A 400 -38.20 5.30 16.80
CA GLY A 400 -39.45 5.01 17.51
C GLY A 400 -39.86 3.52 17.58
N GLU A 401 -39.22 2.63 16.79
CA GLU A 401 -39.54 1.21 16.74
C GLU A 401 -38.53 0.32 17.50
N GLY A 402 -37.31 0.86 17.75
CA GLY A 402 -36.28 0.17 18.51
C GLY A 402 -35.05 -0.17 17.70
N THR A 403 -34.18 -1.02 18.27
CA THR A 403 -32.90 -1.40 17.65
C THR A 403 -32.69 -2.91 17.72
N HIS A 404 -32.13 -3.46 16.66
CA HIS A 404 -31.74 -4.86 16.54
C HIS A 404 -30.29 -4.93 16.09
N VAL A 405 -29.40 -5.37 16.99
CA VAL A 405 -27.98 -5.57 16.69
C VAL A 405 -27.70 -7.05 16.66
N THR A 406 -27.14 -7.53 15.56
CA THR A 406 -26.78 -8.93 15.34
C THR A 406 -25.28 -9.07 15.16
N ILE A 407 -24.67 -10.01 15.85
CA ILE A 407 -23.27 -10.40 15.68
C ILE A 407 -23.17 -11.81 15.14
N TYR A 408 -22.29 -12.01 14.17
CA TYR A 408 -22.01 -13.31 13.56
C TYR A 408 -20.60 -13.73 13.95
N LEU A 409 -20.45 -14.94 14.47
CA LEU A 409 -19.18 -15.49 14.90
C LEU A 409 -18.92 -16.82 14.21
N PRO A 410 -17.74 -17.08 13.66
CA PRO A 410 -17.37 -18.37 13.12
C PRO A 410 -17.27 -19.43 14.22
N LYS A 411 -17.27 -20.69 13.84
CA LYS A 411 -17.07 -21.80 14.78
C LYS A 411 -15.70 -21.77 15.46
N GLU A 412 -14.69 -21.32 14.72
CA GLU A 412 -13.34 -21.14 15.19
C GLU A 412 -12.91 -19.71 14.89
N ALA A 413 -12.50 -18.96 15.91
CA ALA A 413 -11.96 -17.63 15.71
C ALA A 413 -10.69 -17.71 14.84
N ALA A 414 -10.56 -16.79 13.88
CA ALA A 414 -9.35 -16.71 13.07
C ALA A 414 -8.16 -16.30 13.94
N THR A 415 -7.10 -17.10 13.92
CA THR A 415 -5.85 -16.82 14.66
C THR A 415 -4.94 -15.82 13.96
N ASP A 416 -5.25 -15.44 12.71
CA ASP A 416 -4.53 -14.42 11.93
C ASP A 416 -5.51 -13.59 11.11
N ALA A 417 -5.19 -12.31 10.95
CA ALA A 417 -5.97 -11.35 10.16
C ALA A 417 -5.87 -11.65 8.64
N ALA A 418 -6.32 -12.84 8.24
CA ALA A 418 -6.37 -13.28 6.85
C ALA A 418 -7.80 -13.21 6.33
N HIS A 419 -8.04 -12.21 5.49
CA HIS A 419 -9.04 -12.04 4.45
C HIS A 419 -10.44 -11.49 4.78
N PRO A 420 -10.66 -10.21 4.44
CA PRO A 420 -12.02 -9.67 4.29
C PRO A 420 -12.76 -10.16 3.03
N GLU A 421 -12.14 -10.97 2.16
CA GLU A 421 -12.72 -11.34 0.86
C GLU A 421 -13.71 -12.53 0.88
N LEU A 422 -13.81 -13.27 1.98
CA LEU A 422 -14.71 -14.44 2.08
C LEU A 422 -16.19 -14.09 2.28
N PHE A 423 -16.54 -12.84 2.55
CA PHE A 423 -17.91 -12.43 2.91
C PHE A 423 -18.53 -11.36 1.98
N ALA A 424 -17.92 -11.07 0.84
CA ALA A 424 -18.42 -10.09 -0.14
C ALA A 424 -19.62 -10.59 -0.98
N ASN A 425 -20.09 -11.82 -0.78
CA ASN A 425 -21.13 -12.46 -1.62
C ASN A 425 -22.42 -12.83 -0.84
N ALA A 426 -22.74 -12.13 0.24
CA ALA A 426 -24.04 -12.28 0.89
C ALA A 426 -24.74 -10.91 0.92
N SER A 427 -25.21 -10.47 -0.25
CA SER A 427 -26.22 -9.39 -0.41
C SER A 427 -27.39 -9.94 -1.17
#